data_7e3a289284511a66d70aee5852b4220c
#
_entry.id   7e3a289284511a66d70aee5852b4220c
#
_cell.length_a   1.000
_cell.length_b   1.000
_cell.length_c   1.000
_cell.angle_alpha   90.00
_cell.angle_beta   90.00
_cell.angle_gamma   90.00
#
_symmetry.space_group_name_H-M   'P 1'
#
loop_
_entity.id
_entity.type
_entity.pdbx_description
1 polymer ?
#
loop_
_entity_poly.entity_id
_entity_poly.type
_entity_poly.pdbx_seq_one_letter_code
_entity_poly.pdbx_strand_id
1 'polypeptide(L)'
;MKIEYSDTADAIYVSFKEAFVAKSKEIEEGVVVDLDENGHLIGIEILDVSERCTLADIANVNIENMPLNPAHKRNGRPVETPLPG
;
A
#
# COMPACT_ATOMS: atom_id res chain seq x y z
N MET A 1 5.58 6.55 -1.88
CA MET A 1 5.18 5.20 -1.41
C MET A 1 6.41 4.33 -1.21
N LYS A 2 6.43 3.60 -0.14
CA LYS A 2 7.55 2.70 0.16
C LYS A 2 7.00 1.32 0.53
N ILE A 3 7.64 0.28 0.01
CA ILE A 3 7.27 -1.10 0.33
C ILE A 3 8.45 -1.75 1.01
N GLU A 4 8.24 -2.25 2.21
CA GLU A 4 9.27 -2.91 2.99
C GLU A 4 8.88 -4.35 3.25
N TYR A 5 9.83 -5.25 3.05
CA TYR A 5 9.64 -6.66 3.35
C TYR A 5 10.50 -7.03 4.56
N SER A 6 9.90 -7.69 5.50
CA SER A 6 10.61 -8.20 6.67
C SER A 6 10.61 -9.72 6.63
N ASP A 7 11.78 -10.30 6.42
CA ASP A 7 11.96 -11.75 6.44
C ASP A 7 11.68 -12.32 7.85
N THR A 8 12.18 -11.62 8.85
CA THR A 8 12.02 -12.05 10.25
C THR A 8 10.57 -12.06 10.67
N ALA A 9 9.82 -11.04 10.29
CA ALA A 9 8.41 -10.93 10.67
C ALA A 9 7.48 -11.60 9.67
N ASP A 10 8.00 -12.01 8.51
CA ASP A 10 7.21 -12.55 7.40
C ASP A 10 6.07 -11.60 7.05
N ALA A 11 6.43 -10.34 6.84
CA ALA A 11 5.45 -9.28 6.64
C ALA A 11 5.89 -8.29 5.57
N ILE A 12 4.90 -7.66 4.94
CA ILE A 12 5.12 -6.54 4.04
C ILE A 12 4.42 -5.33 4.63
N TYR A 13 5.09 -4.19 4.60
CA TYR A 13 4.48 -2.94 4.97
C TYR A 13 4.50 -2.00 3.78
N VAL A 14 3.34 -1.49 3.40
CA VAL A 14 3.21 -0.51 2.33
C VAL A 14 2.91 0.84 2.97
N SER A 15 3.85 1.77 2.82
CA SER A 15 3.72 3.10 3.37
C SER A 15 3.32 4.07 2.27
N PHE A 16 2.17 4.71 2.40
CA PHE A 16 1.68 5.64 1.39
C PHE A 16 2.25 7.05 1.59
N LYS A 17 2.51 7.41 2.83
CA LYS A 17 3.12 8.68 3.18
C LYS A 17 3.79 8.56 4.54
N GLU A 18 4.72 9.44 4.82
CA GLU A 18 5.32 9.50 6.15
C GLU A 18 4.42 10.33 7.04
N ALA A 19 3.94 9.72 8.11
CA ALA A 19 3.08 10.38 9.07
C ALA A 19 3.10 9.59 10.36
N PHE A 20 2.70 10.25 11.44
CA PHE A 20 2.60 9.60 12.73
C PHE A 20 1.39 8.65 12.73
N VAL A 21 1.62 7.41 13.16
CA VAL A 21 0.54 6.43 13.28
C VAL A 21 -0.21 6.70 14.57
N ALA A 22 -1.44 7.16 14.43
CA ALA A 22 -2.28 7.44 15.59
C ALA A 22 -3.10 6.21 15.99
N LYS A 23 -3.42 5.34 15.01
CA LYS A 23 -4.26 4.18 15.26
C LYS A 23 -3.96 3.11 14.24
N SER A 24 -3.94 1.87 14.70
CA SER A 24 -3.83 0.70 13.82
C SER A 24 -5.09 -0.13 13.98
N LYS A 25 -5.58 -0.68 12.89
CA LYS A 25 -6.80 -1.46 12.89
C LYS A 25 -6.65 -2.69 12.01
N GLU A 26 -6.93 -3.85 12.56
CA GLU A 26 -6.94 -5.08 11.77
C GLU A 26 -8.27 -5.14 11.04
N ILE A 27 -8.22 -5.19 9.70
CA ILE A 27 -9.43 -5.19 8.88
C ILE A 27 -9.80 -6.59 8.44
N GLU A 28 -8.85 -7.49 8.43
CA GLU A 28 -9.08 -8.92 8.26
C GLU A 28 -7.88 -9.63 8.84
N GLU A 29 -7.97 -10.93 9.01
CA GLU A 29 -6.88 -11.69 9.60
C GLU A 29 -5.58 -11.45 8.85
N GLY A 30 -4.59 -10.90 9.55
CA GLY A 30 -3.29 -10.65 9.00
C GLY A 30 -3.17 -9.40 8.13
N VAL A 31 -4.18 -8.54 8.10
CA VAL A 31 -4.11 -7.29 7.36
C VAL A 31 -4.45 -6.13 8.30
N VAL A 32 -3.46 -5.29 8.56
CA VAL A 32 -3.59 -4.17 9.50
C VAL A 32 -3.41 -2.87 8.75
N VAL A 33 -4.31 -1.93 8.96
CA VAL A 33 -4.18 -0.59 8.38
C VAL A 33 -3.76 0.38 9.46
N ASP A 34 -2.85 1.30 9.09
CA ASP A 34 -2.41 2.37 9.97
C ASP A 34 -3.05 3.67 9.55
N LEU A 35 -3.57 4.39 10.51
CA LEU A 35 -4.30 5.63 10.29
C LEU A 35 -3.64 6.78 11.03
N ASP A 36 -3.72 7.98 10.45
CA ASP A 36 -3.25 9.18 11.11
C ASP A 36 -4.32 9.68 12.10
N GLU A 37 -4.05 10.79 12.76
CA GLU A 37 -4.96 11.34 13.77
C GLU A 37 -6.29 11.81 13.20
N ASN A 38 -6.36 12.02 11.89
CA ASN A 38 -7.58 12.40 11.22
C ASN A 38 -8.33 11.19 10.65
N GLY A 39 -7.82 9.99 10.90
CA GLY A 39 -8.46 8.78 10.42
C GLY A 39 -8.13 8.43 8.98
N HIS A 40 -7.10 9.07 8.41
CA HIS A 40 -6.73 8.80 7.03
C HIS A 40 -5.66 7.69 6.98
N LEU A 41 -5.73 6.89 5.92
CA LEU A 41 -4.83 5.77 5.73
C LEU A 41 -3.42 6.26 5.44
N ILE A 42 -2.44 5.73 6.16
CA ILE A 42 -1.03 6.03 5.91
C ILE A 42 -0.23 4.79 5.54
N GLY A 43 -0.70 3.61 5.89
CA GLY A 43 0.02 2.40 5.54
C GLY A 43 -0.79 1.15 5.76
N ILE A 44 -0.31 0.05 5.20
CA ILE A 44 -0.94 -1.27 5.34
C ILE A 44 0.15 -2.28 5.64
N GLU A 45 -0.06 -3.11 6.67
CA GLU A 45 0.82 -4.22 6.98
C GLU A 45 0.12 -5.52 6.66
N ILE A 46 0.81 -6.40 5.94
CA ILE A 46 0.29 -7.71 5.58
C ILE A 46 1.18 -8.76 6.24
N LEU A 47 0.59 -9.54 7.12
CA LEU A 47 1.29 -10.58 7.87
C LEU A 47 1.20 -11.93 7.16
N ASP A 48 2.08 -12.84 7.54
CA ASP A 48 2.15 -14.19 6.98
C ASP A 48 2.22 -14.17 5.47
N VAL A 49 3.05 -13.28 4.96
CA VAL A 49 3.11 -13.03 3.52
C VAL A 49 3.59 -14.23 2.73
N SER A 50 4.43 -15.09 3.34
CA SER A 50 4.91 -16.30 2.68
C SER A 50 3.80 -17.31 2.43
N GLU A 51 2.71 -17.23 3.19
CA GLU A 51 1.55 -18.08 2.97
C GLU A 51 0.61 -17.51 1.92
N ARG A 52 0.83 -16.27 1.50
CA ARG A 52 -0.02 -15.57 0.54
C ARG A 52 0.57 -15.52 -0.84
N CYS A 53 1.90 -15.42 -0.92
CA CYS A 53 2.59 -15.32 -2.21
C CYS A 53 4.04 -15.77 -2.05
N THR A 54 4.71 -15.94 -3.18
CA THR A 54 6.12 -16.36 -3.18
C THR A 54 7.03 -15.15 -3.06
N LEU A 55 8.29 -15.41 -2.72
CA LEU A 55 9.29 -14.36 -2.65
C LEU A 55 9.46 -13.68 -4.02
N ALA A 56 9.35 -14.45 -5.09
CA ALA A 56 9.45 -13.90 -6.43
C ALA A 56 8.30 -12.91 -6.72
N ASP A 57 7.11 -13.21 -6.21
CA ASP A 57 5.97 -12.30 -6.35
C ASP A 57 6.22 -11.00 -5.60
N ILE A 58 6.79 -11.09 -4.41
CA ILE A 58 7.10 -9.92 -3.60
C ILE A 58 8.14 -9.04 -4.28
N ALA A 59 9.14 -9.65 -4.92
CA ALA A 59 10.21 -8.92 -5.57
C ALA A 59 9.78 -8.30 -6.90
N ASN A 60 8.62 -8.64 -7.41
CA ASN A 60 8.17 -8.23 -8.73
C ASN A 60 6.90 -7.40 -8.65
N VAL A 61 7.07 -6.13 -8.25
CA VAL A 61 5.97 -5.19 -8.14
C VAL A 61 5.76 -4.49 -9.47
N ASN A 62 4.53 -4.47 -9.93
CA ASN A 62 4.19 -3.87 -11.21
C ASN A 62 3.04 -2.87 -11.02
N ILE A 63 3.25 -1.63 -11.48
CA ILE A 63 2.23 -0.59 -11.43
C ILE A 63 1.77 -0.34 -12.85
N GLU A 64 0.52 -0.69 -13.11
CA GLU A 64 -0.06 -0.57 -14.45
C GLU A 64 -1.02 0.60 -14.53
N ASN A 65 -1.24 1.08 -15.74
CA ASN A 65 -2.16 2.16 -16.05
C ASN A 65 -1.84 3.45 -15.31
N MET A 66 -0.57 3.58 -14.91
CA MET A 66 -0.13 4.77 -14.22
C MET A 66 -0.02 5.93 -15.21
N PRO A 67 -0.65 7.07 -14.94
CA PRO A 67 -0.46 8.25 -15.79
C PRO A 67 0.97 8.76 -15.61
N LEU A 68 1.71 8.83 -16.71
CA LEU A 68 3.11 9.28 -16.70
C LEU A 68 3.23 10.79 -16.83
N ASN A 69 2.17 11.44 -17.30
CA ASN A 69 2.16 12.87 -17.50
C ASN A 69 1.48 13.56 -16.30
N PRO A 70 2.20 14.43 -15.56
CA PRO A 70 1.60 15.13 -14.42
C PRO A 70 0.34 15.92 -14.77
N ALA A 71 0.18 16.32 -16.02
CA ALA A 71 -1.03 17.04 -16.46
C ALA A 71 -2.29 16.18 -16.35
N HIS A 72 -2.16 14.87 -16.17
CA HIS A 72 -3.30 14.02 -15.93
C HIS A 72 -3.88 14.18 -14.53
N LYS A 73 -3.16 14.89 -13.67
CA LYS A 73 -3.67 15.18 -12.34
C LYS A 73 -4.45 16.47 -12.35
N ARG A 74 -5.55 16.48 -11.63
CA ARG A 74 -6.36 17.66 -11.44
C ARG A 74 -6.61 17.80 -9.95
N ASN A 75 -6.25 18.96 -9.38
CA ASN A 75 -6.36 19.18 -7.95
C ASN A 75 -5.68 18.09 -7.13
N GLY A 76 -4.51 17.64 -7.60
CA GLY A 76 -3.77 16.59 -6.92
C GLY A 76 -4.33 15.20 -7.13
N ARG A 77 -5.36 15.05 -7.94
CA ARG A 77 -5.99 13.78 -8.22
C ARG A 77 -5.78 13.41 -9.68
N PRO A 78 -5.60 12.14 -9.98
CA PRO A 78 -5.52 11.73 -11.37
C PRO A 78 -6.85 12.01 -12.08
N VAL A 79 -6.77 12.30 -13.37
CA VAL A 79 -7.96 12.36 -14.19
C VAL A 79 -8.59 10.98 -14.19
N GLU A 80 -9.88 10.94 -13.91
CA GLU A 80 -10.57 9.68 -13.86
C GLU A 80 -10.72 9.07 -15.23
N THR A 81 -10.08 7.94 -15.40
CA THR A 81 -10.35 7.04 -16.50
C THR A 81 -10.69 5.71 -15.84
N PRO A 82 -11.74 5.04 -16.31
CA PRO A 82 -12.08 3.75 -15.74
C PRO A 82 -10.92 2.80 -15.90
N LEU A 83 -10.61 2.08 -14.83
CA LEU A 83 -9.59 1.05 -14.92
C LEU A 83 -10.13 -0.12 -15.74
N PRO A 84 -9.29 -0.72 -16.57
CA PRO A 84 -9.73 -1.89 -17.33
C PRO A 84 -10.04 -3.05 -16.38
N GLY A 85 -11.07 -3.72 -16.67
CA GLY A 85 -11.47 -4.93 -15.99
C GLY A 85 -12.18 -4.80 -14.72
#